data_1c66591fcc36db484ede857b3989960b
#
_entry.id   1c66591fcc36db484ede857b3989960b
#
_cell.length_a   1.000
_cell.length_b   1.000
_cell.length_c   1.000
_cell.angle_alpha   90.00
_cell.angle_beta   90.00
_cell.angle_gamma   90.00
#
_symmetry.space_group_name_H-M   'P 1'
#
loop_
_entity.id
_entity.type
_entity.pdbx_description
1 polymer ?
#
loop_
_entity_poly.entity_id
_entity_poly.type
_entity_poly.pdbx_seq_one_letter_code
_entity_poly.pdbx_strand_id
1 'polypeptide(L)'
;MLDVVAVGELNPDLILDGMAGPPRLGQEILAGRCTFTLGSSTALCAANLAALGLAVGIVGKIGADPFGEFVVRSLVERGIDASRVIRDASVRTGITISLAYPEDRAMVTFPGAMATLAAAEVDLDYVASARHLHVSSPFLQRGLQPGLAELFRSVKARGLTISLDPGWDPSEVWDGGLESLYGRLDVLFVNRAEARALGREQDWRRGAVRLAKRTSLVIVKGGPEGASIAQGGDWLDHTGFPVEAVDPTGAGDAFDAGFLFAYLAGRPLAECLAWGNACGALTAAQPGGSGAFTSSTEVEAFIRPKAGCGR
;
A
#
# COMPACT_ATOMS: atom_id res chain seq x y z
N MET A 1 14.34 10.21 14.99
CA MET A 1 14.73 9.34 13.85
C MET A 1 13.44 8.70 13.37
N LEU A 2 13.18 8.72 12.06
CA LEU A 2 12.02 8.06 11.48
C LEU A 2 12.25 6.54 11.42
N ASP A 3 11.18 5.77 11.50
CA ASP A 3 11.23 4.33 11.26
C ASP A 3 11.08 4.03 9.77
N VAL A 4 10.11 4.69 9.12
CA VAL A 4 9.79 4.50 7.71
C VAL A 4 9.63 5.86 7.03
N VAL A 5 10.18 6.00 5.83
CA VAL A 5 9.75 7.01 4.86
C VAL A 5 9.00 6.31 3.74
N ALA A 6 7.75 6.71 3.53
CA ALA A 6 6.95 6.27 2.39
C ALA A 6 7.11 7.28 1.24
N VAL A 7 7.40 6.78 0.04
CA VAL A 7 7.52 7.62 -1.17
C VAL A 7 6.51 7.16 -2.20
N GLY A 8 5.65 8.08 -2.62
CA GLY A 8 4.68 7.70 -3.63
C GLY A 8 3.52 8.66 -3.84
N GLU A 9 2.44 8.08 -4.30
CA GLU A 9 1.21 8.79 -4.65
C GLU A 9 0.51 9.40 -3.44
N LEU A 10 -0.12 10.54 -3.67
CA LEU A 10 -0.93 11.25 -2.67
C LEU A 10 -2.22 11.76 -3.32
N ASN A 11 -3.36 11.22 -2.93
CA ASN A 11 -4.68 11.65 -3.40
C ASN A 11 -5.77 11.31 -2.37
N PRO A 12 -6.90 12.03 -2.37
CA PRO A 12 -8.11 11.59 -1.71
C PRO A 12 -8.86 10.56 -2.56
N ASP A 13 -9.70 9.77 -1.90
CA ASP A 13 -10.68 8.90 -2.53
C ASP A 13 -12.10 9.43 -2.31
N LEU A 14 -12.91 9.37 -3.35
CA LEU A 14 -14.36 9.59 -3.30
C LEU A 14 -15.04 8.24 -3.52
N ILE A 15 -15.59 7.68 -2.47
CA ILE A 15 -16.26 6.37 -2.51
C ILE A 15 -17.76 6.57 -2.61
N LEU A 16 -18.37 6.02 -3.66
CA LEU A 16 -19.80 5.97 -3.86
C LEU A 16 -20.27 4.53 -3.70
N ASP A 17 -21.29 4.29 -2.89
CA ASP A 17 -21.88 2.98 -2.70
C ASP A 17 -23.43 3.03 -2.64
N GLY A 18 -24.06 1.84 -2.60
CA GLY A 18 -25.50 1.73 -2.58
C GLY A 18 -26.17 2.05 -3.92
N MET A 19 -25.44 1.91 -5.01
CA MET A 19 -25.98 2.07 -6.38
C MET A 19 -26.70 0.79 -6.83
N ALA A 20 -27.75 0.94 -7.64
CA ALA A 20 -28.51 -0.17 -8.20
C ALA A 20 -27.74 -0.97 -9.27
N GLY A 21 -26.61 -0.45 -9.76
CA GLY A 21 -25.77 -1.09 -10.78
C GLY A 21 -24.75 -0.10 -11.36
N PRO A 22 -23.95 -0.52 -12.35
CA PRO A 22 -22.94 0.32 -12.95
C PRO A 22 -23.53 1.47 -13.76
N PRO A 23 -22.85 2.65 -13.83
CA PRO A 23 -23.27 3.76 -14.67
C PRO A 23 -23.41 3.37 -16.14
N ARG A 24 -24.39 3.96 -16.82
CA ARG A 24 -24.61 3.80 -18.25
C ARG A 24 -24.59 5.15 -18.95
N LEU A 25 -24.05 5.20 -20.14
CA LEU A 25 -24.00 6.44 -20.91
C LEU A 25 -25.44 7.00 -21.14
N GLY A 26 -25.59 8.30 -20.92
CA GLY A 26 -26.85 9.00 -21.08
C GLY A 26 -27.90 8.77 -19.96
N GLN A 27 -27.51 8.10 -18.86
CA GLN A 27 -28.38 7.87 -17.71
C GLN A 27 -27.73 8.37 -16.43
N GLU A 28 -28.55 8.98 -15.56
CA GLU A 28 -28.16 9.31 -14.19
C GLU A 28 -28.59 8.18 -13.26
N ILE A 29 -27.69 7.78 -12.36
CA ILE A 29 -27.97 6.85 -11.28
C ILE A 29 -27.66 7.50 -9.94
N LEU A 30 -28.34 7.07 -8.89
CA LEU A 30 -28.15 7.60 -7.55
C LEU A 30 -27.28 6.65 -6.73
N ALA A 31 -26.35 7.21 -5.96
CA ALA A 31 -25.63 6.51 -4.91
C ALA A 31 -26.37 6.69 -3.58
N GLY A 32 -26.37 5.67 -2.75
CA GLY A 32 -26.96 5.71 -1.41
C GLY A 32 -26.06 6.42 -0.39
N ARG A 33 -24.74 6.36 -0.59
CA ARG A 33 -23.75 6.98 0.28
C ARG A 33 -22.57 7.54 -0.52
N CYS A 34 -21.98 8.62 0.01
CA CYS A 34 -20.78 9.25 -0.52
C CYS A 34 -19.80 9.48 0.63
N THR A 35 -18.60 8.91 0.53
CA THR A 35 -17.53 9.09 1.51
C THR A 35 -16.33 9.72 0.86
N PHE A 36 -15.83 10.83 1.42
CA PHE A 36 -14.60 11.49 1.01
C PHE A 36 -13.53 11.23 2.06
N THR A 37 -12.45 10.56 1.70
CA THR A 37 -11.45 10.07 2.63
C THR A 37 -10.04 10.18 2.08
N LEU A 38 -9.03 9.96 2.94
CA LEU A 38 -7.65 9.76 2.49
C LEU A 38 -7.61 8.49 1.63
N GLY A 39 -7.07 8.62 0.43
CA GLY A 39 -6.81 7.53 -0.50
C GLY A 39 -5.32 7.28 -0.67
N SER A 40 -4.96 6.66 -1.80
CA SER A 40 -3.58 6.32 -2.16
C SER A 40 -2.95 5.21 -1.32
N SER A 41 -2.41 4.20 -1.97
CA SER A 41 -1.73 3.09 -1.28
C SER A 41 -0.58 3.59 -0.39
N THR A 42 0.19 4.57 -0.87
CA THR A 42 1.30 5.15 -0.09
C THR A 42 0.80 5.84 1.18
N ALA A 43 -0.25 6.65 1.09
CA ALA A 43 -0.77 7.37 2.25
C ALA A 43 -1.51 6.45 3.22
N LEU A 44 -2.24 5.43 2.71
CA LEU A 44 -2.91 4.43 3.54
C LEU A 44 -1.91 3.54 4.28
N CYS A 45 -0.84 3.07 3.62
CA CYS A 45 0.23 2.33 4.26
C CYS A 45 0.90 3.18 5.35
N ALA A 46 1.25 4.43 5.06
CA ALA A 46 1.83 5.37 6.03
C ALA A 46 0.91 5.60 7.24
N ALA A 47 -0.40 5.79 7.00
CA ALA A 47 -1.38 5.99 8.06
C ALA A 47 -1.51 4.76 8.97
N ASN A 48 -1.51 3.56 8.41
CA ASN A 48 -1.58 2.33 9.17
C ASN A 48 -0.27 2.05 9.95
N LEU A 49 0.90 2.37 9.39
CA LEU A 49 2.19 2.30 10.11
C LEU A 49 2.22 3.26 11.31
N ALA A 50 1.73 4.49 11.12
CA ALA A 50 1.64 5.47 12.21
C ALA A 50 0.66 5.02 13.30
N ALA A 51 -0.48 4.44 12.94
CA ALA A 51 -1.45 3.86 13.88
C ALA A 51 -0.84 2.69 14.69
N LEU A 52 0.07 1.92 14.11
CA LEU A 52 0.82 0.88 14.83
C LEU A 52 1.91 1.44 15.75
N GLY A 53 2.18 2.75 15.71
CA GLY A 53 3.11 3.44 16.61
C GLY A 53 4.51 3.69 16.04
N LEU A 54 4.71 3.49 14.72
CA LEU A 54 5.98 3.84 14.08
C LEU A 54 6.07 5.34 13.78
N ALA A 55 7.28 5.89 13.81
CA ALA A 55 7.57 7.23 13.35
C ALA A 55 7.67 7.25 11.82
N VAL A 56 6.68 7.84 11.15
CA VAL A 56 6.53 7.79 9.69
C VAL A 56 6.68 9.15 9.05
N GLY A 57 7.50 9.23 8.01
CA GLY A 57 7.57 10.37 7.11
C GLY A 57 7.04 10.00 5.72
N ILE A 58 6.60 11.00 4.97
CA ILE A 58 6.07 10.79 3.63
C ILE A 58 6.61 11.80 2.63
N VAL A 59 6.93 11.32 1.44
CA VAL A 59 7.30 12.15 0.28
C VAL A 59 6.34 11.83 -0.87
N GLY A 60 5.71 12.85 -1.38
CA GLY A 60 4.79 12.77 -2.51
C GLY A 60 4.53 14.14 -3.08
N LYS A 61 3.74 14.22 -4.14
CA LYS A 61 3.41 15.49 -4.78
C LYS A 61 1.91 15.69 -4.84
N ILE A 62 1.48 16.91 -4.51
CA ILE A 62 0.09 17.36 -4.56
C ILE A 62 0.01 18.69 -5.32
N GLY A 63 -1.18 19.04 -5.79
CA GLY A 63 -1.50 20.38 -6.25
C GLY A 63 -1.69 21.39 -5.11
N ALA A 64 -1.61 22.67 -5.42
CA ALA A 64 -2.01 23.74 -4.50
C ALA A 64 -3.54 23.94 -4.59
N ASP A 65 -4.32 22.96 -4.18
CA ASP A 65 -5.78 22.93 -4.28
C ASP A 65 -6.43 22.27 -3.04
N PRO A 66 -7.77 22.36 -2.88
CA PRO A 66 -8.46 21.81 -1.70
C PRO A 66 -8.22 20.32 -1.46
N PHE A 67 -8.02 19.51 -2.51
CA PHE A 67 -7.71 18.08 -2.38
C PHE A 67 -6.33 17.86 -1.76
N GLY A 68 -5.32 18.60 -2.23
CA GLY A 68 -3.98 18.56 -1.64
C GLY A 68 -3.94 19.02 -0.19
N GLU A 69 -4.67 20.09 0.14
CA GLU A 69 -4.79 20.55 1.53
C GLU A 69 -5.47 19.50 2.42
N PHE A 70 -6.51 18.84 1.92
CA PHE A 70 -7.17 17.75 2.64
C PHE A 70 -6.20 16.60 2.92
N VAL A 71 -5.43 16.17 1.91
CA VAL A 71 -4.47 15.07 2.04
C VAL A 71 -3.42 15.40 3.10
N VAL A 72 -2.75 16.57 3.01
CA VAL A 72 -1.72 16.97 3.97
C VAL A 72 -2.29 17.07 5.39
N ARG A 73 -3.44 17.71 5.55
CA ARG A 73 -4.10 17.78 6.86
C ARG A 73 -4.38 16.39 7.43
N SER A 74 -4.92 15.49 6.61
CA SER A 74 -5.22 14.11 7.02
C SER A 74 -3.98 13.32 7.45
N LEU A 75 -2.82 13.56 6.82
CA LEU A 75 -1.55 12.95 7.18
C LEU A 75 -1.04 13.51 8.53
N VAL A 76 -1.06 14.83 8.69
CA VAL A 76 -0.59 15.50 9.93
C VAL A 76 -1.46 15.12 11.13
N GLU A 77 -2.79 15.05 10.96
CA GLU A 77 -3.72 14.61 12.02
C GLU A 77 -3.45 13.18 12.50
N ARG A 78 -2.81 12.34 11.66
CA ARG A 78 -2.36 10.97 11.99
C ARG A 78 -0.93 10.89 12.51
N GLY A 79 -0.29 12.05 12.75
CA GLY A 79 1.08 12.11 13.27
C GLY A 79 2.17 11.78 12.25
N ILE A 80 1.87 11.82 10.95
CA ILE A 80 2.82 11.57 9.88
C ILE A 80 3.57 12.87 9.56
N ASP A 81 4.89 12.79 9.45
CA ASP A 81 5.70 13.92 8.99
C ASP A 81 5.50 14.16 7.48
N ALA A 82 4.68 15.16 7.16
CA ALA A 82 4.38 15.60 5.81
C ALA A 82 5.25 16.79 5.35
N SER A 83 6.36 17.10 6.05
CA SER A 83 7.22 18.27 5.77
C SER A 83 7.90 18.19 4.39
N ARG A 84 7.97 17.02 3.79
CA ARG A 84 8.54 16.77 2.46
C ARG A 84 7.50 16.50 1.38
N VAL A 85 6.23 16.78 1.64
CA VAL A 85 5.20 16.79 0.60
C VAL A 85 5.39 18.02 -0.28
N ILE A 86 5.57 17.77 -1.59
CA ILE A 86 5.80 18.80 -2.60
C ILE A 86 4.46 19.38 -3.04
N ARG A 87 4.33 20.70 -2.97
CA ARG A 87 3.16 21.45 -3.45
C ARG A 87 3.48 22.11 -4.77
N ASP A 88 2.79 21.72 -5.83
CA ASP A 88 2.98 22.22 -7.18
C ASP A 88 1.71 22.92 -7.67
N ALA A 89 1.75 24.25 -7.79
CA ALA A 89 0.60 25.04 -8.22
C ALA A 89 0.28 24.89 -9.72
N SER A 90 1.19 24.29 -10.50
CA SER A 90 0.99 24.09 -11.94
C SER A 90 0.15 22.86 -12.28
N VAL A 91 -0.07 21.95 -11.32
CA VAL A 91 -0.82 20.71 -11.50
C VAL A 91 -1.93 20.57 -10.46
N ARG A 92 -2.95 19.77 -10.76
CA ARG A 92 -4.00 19.43 -9.81
C ARG A 92 -3.61 18.20 -9.00
N THR A 93 -4.05 18.14 -7.75
CA THR A 93 -3.99 16.91 -6.96
C THR A 93 -4.78 15.79 -7.65
N GLY A 94 -4.25 14.57 -7.64
CA GLY A 94 -4.97 13.39 -8.12
C GLY A 94 -6.22 13.11 -7.27
N ILE A 95 -7.13 12.32 -7.80
CA ILE A 95 -8.30 11.79 -7.08
C ILE A 95 -8.68 10.44 -7.66
N THR A 96 -9.08 9.51 -6.81
CA THR A 96 -9.72 8.27 -7.22
C THR A 96 -11.20 8.30 -6.88
N ILE A 97 -12.05 7.98 -7.83
CA ILE A 97 -13.49 7.73 -7.63
C ILE A 97 -13.64 6.20 -7.59
N SER A 98 -14.08 5.69 -6.44
CA SER A 98 -14.39 4.28 -6.24
C SER A 98 -15.89 4.07 -6.26
N LEU A 99 -16.36 3.23 -7.16
CA LEU A 99 -17.74 2.78 -7.26
C LEU A 99 -17.83 1.41 -6.62
N ALA A 100 -18.33 1.33 -5.39
CA ALA A 100 -18.39 0.10 -4.62
C ALA A 100 -19.69 -0.66 -4.88
N TYR A 101 -19.58 -1.95 -5.17
CA TYR A 101 -20.68 -2.88 -5.38
C TYR A 101 -20.53 -4.07 -4.42
N PRO A 102 -21.59 -4.86 -4.15
CA PRO A 102 -21.51 -6.01 -3.24
C PRO A 102 -20.44 -7.04 -3.65
N GLU A 103 -20.20 -7.23 -4.94
CA GLU A 103 -19.29 -8.24 -5.47
C GLU A 103 -17.86 -7.74 -5.60
N ASP A 104 -17.67 -6.44 -5.97
CA ASP A 104 -16.37 -5.84 -6.25
C ASP A 104 -16.52 -4.31 -6.40
N ARG A 105 -15.47 -3.63 -6.82
CA ARG A 105 -15.45 -2.19 -7.07
C ARG A 105 -14.89 -1.85 -8.44
N ALA A 106 -15.36 -0.75 -9.02
CA ALA A 106 -14.74 -0.11 -10.16
C ALA A 106 -14.07 1.19 -9.73
N MET A 107 -12.88 1.47 -10.25
CA MET A 107 -12.13 2.68 -9.89
C MET A 107 -11.80 3.50 -11.14
N VAL A 108 -11.93 4.83 -11.00
CA VAL A 108 -11.50 5.80 -12.00
C VAL A 108 -10.56 6.78 -11.31
N THR A 109 -9.29 6.79 -11.73
CA THR A 109 -8.27 7.64 -11.15
C THR A 109 -7.85 8.74 -12.12
N PHE A 110 -7.97 10.00 -11.68
CA PHE A 110 -7.26 11.12 -12.27
C PHE A 110 -5.90 11.23 -11.56
N PRO A 111 -4.79 10.95 -12.24
CA PRO A 111 -3.49 10.86 -11.57
C PRO A 111 -2.97 12.23 -11.10
N GLY A 112 -3.21 13.31 -11.83
CA GLY A 112 -2.78 14.65 -11.42
C GLY A 112 -1.31 14.74 -11.03
N ALA A 113 -1.04 15.37 -9.90
CA ALA A 113 0.31 15.62 -9.39
C ALA A 113 1.12 14.34 -9.11
N MET A 114 0.47 13.22 -8.73
CA MET A 114 1.19 11.96 -8.46
C MET A 114 1.98 11.46 -9.67
N ALA A 115 1.47 11.69 -10.88
CA ALA A 115 2.14 11.27 -12.10
C ALA A 115 3.39 12.12 -12.44
N THR A 116 3.58 13.24 -11.76
CA THR A 116 4.65 14.21 -12.05
C THR A 116 5.78 14.21 -11.02
N LEU A 117 5.64 13.50 -9.90
CA LEU A 117 6.73 13.33 -8.94
C LEU A 117 7.91 12.65 -9.64
N ALA A 118 9.06 13.30 -9.62
CA ALA A 118 10.30 12.74 -10.17
C ALA A 118 11.23 12.26 -9.03
N ALA A 119 11.99 11.20 -9.27
CA ALA A 119 12.95 10.69 -8.27
C ALA A 119 13.99 11.72 -7.84
N ALA A 120 14.34 12.65 -8.72
CA ALA A 120 15.26 13.75 -8.40
C ALA A 120 14.69 14.77 -7.40
N GLU A 121 13.38 14.80 -7.20
CA GLU A 121 12.71 15.65 -6.21
C GLU A 121 12.66 15.01 -4.82
N VAL A 122 13.00 13.72 -4.70
CA VAL A 122 13.03 13.01 -3.42
C VAL A 122 14.30 13.40 -2.66
N ASP A 123 14.12 14.04 -1.51
CA ASP A 123 15.22 14.41 -0.62
C ASP A 123 15.85 13.14 -0.02
N LEU A 124 17.02 12.75 -0.55
CA LEU A 124 17.73 11.55 -0.12
C LEU A 124 18.23 11.60 1.33
N ASP A 125 18.53 12.78 1.86
CA ASP A 125 18.99 12.92 3.24
C ASP A 125 17.81 12.78 4.21
N TYR A 126 16.62 13.26 3.80
CA TYR A 126 15.39 13.00 4.52
C TYR A 126 15.04 11.49 4.52
N VAL A 127 15.10 10.83 3.37
CA VAL A 127 14.88 9.37 3.30
C VAL A 127 15.89 8.63 4.19
N ALA A 128 17.16 9.05 4.18
CA ALA A 128 18.22 8.45 4.98
C ALA A 128 18.08 8.69 6.49
N SER A 129 17.18 9.56 6.93
CA SER A 129 16.84 9.73 8.35
C SER A 129 15.99 8.59 8.91
N ALA A 130 15.50 7.69 8.05
CA ALA A 130 14.73 6.51 8.40
C ALA A 130 15.57 5.21 8.35
N ARG A 131 14.97 4.11 8.82
CA ARG A 131 15.54 2.76 8.72
C ARG A 131 15.08 2.02 7.46
N HIS A 132 13.94 2.44 6.90
CA HIS A 132 13.25 1.75 5.82
C HIS A 132 12.62 2.74 4.84
N LEU A 133 12.72 2.42 3.55
CA LEU A 133 11.98 3.06 2.48
C LEU A 133 10.86 2.14 2.00
N HIS A 134 9.62 2.63 2.00
CA HIS A 134 8.50 1.97 1.34
C HIS A 134 8.06 2.76 0.10
N VAL A 135 7.82 2.07 -1.01
CA VAL A 135 7.28 2.66 -2.25
C VAL A 135 6.04 1.87 -2.66
N SER A 136 4.95 2.58 -2.96
CA SER A 136 3.72 1.95 -3.45
C SER A 136 3.35 2.47 -4.85
N SER A 137 2.62 1.66 -5.61
CA SER A 137 1.94 2.00 -6.88
C SER A 137 2.82 2.74 -7.91
N PRO A 138 4.03 2.28 -8.22
CA PRO A 138 4.91 2.95 -9.18
C PRO A 138 4.30 3.05 -10.58
N PHE A 139 3.37 2.15 -10.96
CA PHE A 139 2.72 2.19 -12.28
C PHE A 139 1.87 3.45 -12.49
N LEU A 140 1.34 4.06 -11.43
CA LEU A 140 0.61 5.33 -11.49
C LEU A 140 1.56 6.55 -11.49
N GLN A 141 2.82 6.37 -11.14
CA GLN A 141 3.80 7.43 -10.89
C GLN A 141 4.83 7.50 -12.01
N ARG A 142 4.37 7.88 -13.20
CA ARG A 142 5.18 7.90 -14.43
C ARG A 142 6.45 8.75 -14.31
N GLY A 143 6.42 9.83 -13.55
CA GLY A 143 7.58 10.69 -13.31
C GLY A 143 8.63 10.03 -12.41
N LEU A 144 8.21 9.18 -11.46
CA LEU A 144 9.08 8.51 -10.51
C LEU A 144 9.79 7.29 -11.13
N GLN A 145 9.09 6.55 -12.00
CA GLN A 145 9.57 5.29 -12.59
C GLN A 145 10.99 5.38 -13.16
N PRO A 146 11.34 6.35 -14.02
CA PRO A 146 12.66 6.38 -14.66
C PRO A 146 13.83 6.50 -13.69
N GLY A 147 13.59 7.08 -12.50
CA GLY A 147 14.63 7.32 -11.49
C GLY A 147 14.63 6.33 -10.33
N LEU A 148 13.66 5.40 -10.25
CA LEU A 148 13.54 4.49 -9.10
C LEU A 148 14.79 3.61 -8.89
N ALA A 149 15.39 3.11 -9.97
CA ALA A 149 16.59 2.27 -9.86
C ALA A 149 17.77 3.00 -9.21
N GLU A 150 17.94 4.28 -9.55
CA GLU A 150 18.96 5.14 -8.97
C GLU A 150 18.62 5.53 -7.52
N LEU A 151 17.37 5.87 -7.25
CA LEU A 151 16.87 6.12 -5.89
C LEU A 151 17.15 4.92 -5.00
N PHE A 152 16.76 3.70 -5.40
CA PHE A 152 16.99 2.49 -4.62
C PHE A 152 18.47 2.18 -4.41
N ARG A 153 19.29 2.40 -5.44
CA ARG A 153 20.75 2.26 -5.32
C ARG A 153 21.32 3.20 -4.25
N SER A 154 20.90 4.45 -4.27
CA SER A 154 21.36 5.48 -3.34
C SER A 154 20.90 5.22 -1.91
N VAL A 155 19.67 4.72 -1.75
CA VAL A 155 19.09 4.34 -0.44
C VAL A 155 19.78 3.11 0.13
N LYS A 156 20.03 2.07 -0.69
CA LYS A 156 20.80 0.87 -0.25
C LYS A 156 22.22 1.21 0.15
N ALA A 157 22.88 2.14 -0.54
CA ALA A 157 24.23 2.60 -0.19
C ALA A 157 24.28 3.30 1.18
N ARG A 158 23.14 3.80 1.69
CA ARG A 158 23.00 4.38 3.03
C ARG A 158 22.56 3.36 4.08
N GLY A 159 22.41 2.08 3.71
CA GLY A 159 22.13 0.99 4.64
C GLY A 159 20.66 0.77 4.97
N LEU A 160 19.71 1.43 4.29
CA LEU A 160 18.29 1.22 4.53
C LEU A 160 17.82 -0.09 3.88
N THR A 161 16.76 -0.65 4.45
CA THR A 161 15.95 -1.67 3.78
C THR A 161 14.89 -1.02 2.89
N ILE A 162 14.45 -1.73 1.84
CA ILE A 162 13.49 -1.22 0.86
C ILE A 162 12.36 -2.22 0.66
N SER A 163 11.13 -1.76 0.70
CA SER A 163 9.95 -2.51 0.25
C SER A 163 9.24 -1.82 -0.91
N LEU A 164 8.59 -2.63 -1.73
CA LEU A 164 7.78 -2.18 -2.87
C LEU A 164 6.46 -2.93 -2.89
N ASP A 165 5.36 -2.22 -3.03
CA ASP A 165 4.07 -2.72 -3.50
C ASP A 165 3.81 -2.14 -4.90
N PRO A 166 3.81 -2.94 -5.97
CA PRO A 166 3.66 -2.42 -7.32
C PRO A 166 2.27 -1.86 -7.59
N GLY A 167 1.25 -2.33 -6.89
CA GLY A 167 -0.14 -2.05 -7.20
C GLY A 167 -0.55 -2.56 -8.59
N TRP A 168 -1.72 -2.15 -9.04
CA TRP A 168 -2.22 -2.50 -10.36
C TRP A 168 -1.54 -1.66 -11.46
N ASP A 169 -1.16 -2.32 -12.57
CA ASP A 169 -0.73 -1.62 -13.78
C ASP A 169 -1.94 -1.33 -14.69
N PRO A 170 -2.39 -0.06 -14.82
CA PRO A 170 -3.51 0.27 -15.69
C PRO A 170 -3.29 -0.05 -17.17
N SER A 171 -2.04 -0.19 -17.60
CA SER A 171 -1.69 -0.59 -18.97
C SER A 171 -1.69 -2.10 -19.18
N GLU A 172 -1.70 -2.88 -18.10
CA GLU A 172 -1.57 -4.34 -18.09
C GLU A 172 -0.31 -4.89 -18.79
N VAL A 173 0.68 -4.02 -19.04
CA VAL A 173 1.97 -4.41 -19.65
C VAL A 173 2.92 -5.00 -18.61
N TRP A 174 2.79 -4.58 -17.33
CA TRP A 174 3.51 -5.08 -16.16
C TRP A 174 5.04 -4.96 -16.28
N ASP A 175 5.51 -3.90 -16.95
CA ASP A 175 6.95 -3.64 -17.11
C ASP A 175 7.39 -2.49 -16.20
N GLY A 176 7.11 -1.24 -16.57
CA GLY A 176 7.47 -0.04 -15.77
C GLY A 176 8.92 0.02 -15.30
N GLY A 177 9.83 -0.77 -15.88
CA GLY A 177 11.22 -0.88 -15.46
C GLY A 177 11.44 -1.63 -14.13
N LEU A 178 10.40 -2.26 -13.55
CA LEU A 178 10.45 -2.91 -12.24
C LEU A 178 11.49 -4.03 -12.16
N GLU A 179 11.77 -4.71 -13.26
CA GLU A 179 12.79 -5.77 -13.28
C GLU A 179 14.17 -5.29 -12.82
N SER A 180 14.50 -4.02 -13.05
CA SER A 180 15.78 -3.43 -12.62
C SER A 180 15.85 -3.17 -11.11
N LEU A 181 14.72 -3.23 -10.41
CA LEU A 181 14.59 -2.92 -8.99
C LEU A 181 14.75 -4.15 -8.10
N TYR A 182 14.34 -5.33 -8.59
CA TYR A 182 14.19 -6.55 -7.75
C TYR A 182 15.42 -6.89 -6.94
N GLY A 183 16.62 -6.80 -7.50
CA GLY A 183 17.86 -7.09 -6.79
C GLY A 183 18.22 -6.11 -5.65
N ARG A 184 17.44 -5.06 -5.45
CA ARG A 184 17.63 -4.06 -4.39
C ARG A 184 16.51 -4.09 -3.35
N LEU A 185 15.46 -4.86 -3.62
CA LEU A 185 14.33 -4.99 -2.70
C LEU A 185 14.64 -6.01 -1.59
N ASP A 186 14.35 -5.64 -0.36
CA ASP A 186 14.30 -6.55 0.77
C ASP A 186 12.93 -7.23 0.83
N VAL A 187 11.85 -6.50 0.51
CA VAL A 187 10.48 -7.02 0.50
C VAL A 187 9.75 -6.55 -0.76
N LEU A 188 9.15 -7.48 -1.49
CA LEU A 188 8.22 -7.22 -2.58
C LEU A 188 6.83 -7.75 -2.16
N PHE A 189 5.87 -6.85 -2.04
CA PHE A 189 4.48 -7.20 -1.83
C PHE A 189 3.78 -7.36 -3.18
N VAL A 190 2.98 -8.39 -3.34
CA VAL A 190 2.14 -8.62 -4.52
C VAL A 190 0.86 -9.33 -4.11
N ASN A 191 -0.21 -9.16 -4.86
CA ASN A 191 -1.33 -10.07 -4.82
C ASN A 191 -1.12 -11.24 -5.82
N ARG A 192 -2.05 -12.20 -5.86
CA ARG A 192 -1.93 -13.37 -6.76
C ARG A 192 -1.94 -13.00 -8.25
N ALA A 193 -2.68 -11.96 -8.64
CA ALA A 193 -2.73 -11.50 -10.03
C ALA A 193 -1.40 -10.84 -10.42
N GLU A 194 -0.87 -9.98 -9.56
CA GLU A 194 0.42 -9.31 -9.72
C GLU A 194 1.57 -10.33 -9.72
N ALA A 195 1.54 -11.35 -8.84
CA ALA A 195 2.53 -12.42 -8.84
C ALA A 195 2.58 -13.20 -10.16
N ARG A 196 1.40 -13.45 -10.78
CA ARG A 196 1.33 -14.04 -12.12
C ARG A 196 1.92 -13.11 -13.18
N ALA A 197 1.47 -11.88 -13.20
CA ALA A 197 1.83 -10.91 -14.21
C ALA A 197 3.33 -10.55 -14.18
N LEU A 198 3.85 -10.12 -13.02
CA LEU A 198 5.25 -9.75 -12.84
C LEU A 198 6.19 -10.96 -12.91
N GLY A 199 5.74 -12.11 -12.42
CA GLY A 199 6.47 -13.38 -12.55
C GLY A 199 6.40 -13.98 -13.94
N ARG A 200 5.52 -13.49 -14.83
CA ARG A 200 5.29 -14.02 -16.18
C ARG A 200 4.97 -15.52 -16.18
N GLU A 201 4.08 -15.93 -15.28
CA GLU A 201 3.66 -17.31 -15.05
C GLU A 201 2.13 -17.38 -14.93
N GLN A 202 1.53 -18.51 -15.37
CA GLN A 202 0.09 -18.72 -15.23
C GLN A 202 -0.30 -19.04 -13.78
N ASP A 203 0.58 -19.73 -13.08
CA ASP A 203 0.43 -20.06 -11.67
C ASP A 203 1.13 -19.00 -10.80
N TRP A 204 0.40 -18.43 -9.84
CA TRP A 204 0.94 -17.38 -8.97
C TRP A 204 2.08 -17.85 -8.06
N ARG A 205 2.07 -19.13 -7.62
CA ARG A 205 3.18 -19.67 -6.81
C ARG A 205 4.46 -19.75 -7.64
N ARG A 206 4.37 -20.20 -8.90
CA ARG A 206 5.51 -20.20 -9.83
C ARG A 206 5.99 -18.77 -10.10
N GLY A 207 5.04 -17.85 -10.28
CA GLY A 207 5.34 -16.42 -10.43
C GLY A 207 6.13 -15.88 -9.25
N ALA A 208 5.66 -16.11 -8.04
CA ALA A 208 6.34 -15.68 -6.81
C ALA A 208 7.73 -16.32 -6.63
N VAL A 209 7.87 -17.61 -6.91
CA VAL A 209 9.19 -18.29 -6.89
C VAL A 209 10.16 -17.66 -7.89
N ARG A 210 9.67 -17.30 -9.08
CA ARG A 210 10.52 -16.62 -10.08
C ARG A 210 10.97 -15.24 -9.63
N LEU A 211 10.08 -14.47 -8.99
CA LEU A 211 10.40 -13.17 -8.39
C LEU A 211 11.40 -13.33 -7.21
N ALA A 212 11.22 -14.34 -6.36
CA ALA A 212 12.08 -14.63 -5.21
C ALA A 212 13.51 -15.06 -5.59
N LYS A 213 13.78 -15.38 -6.85
CA LYS A 213 15.15 -15.56 -7.35
C LYS A 213 15.94 -14.25 -7.45
N ARG A 214 15.26 -13.13 -7.41
CA ARG A 214 15.82 -11.79 -7.64
C ARG A 214 15.53 -10.80 -6.51
N THR A 215 14.64 -11.16 -5.59
CA THR A 215 14.20 -10.35 -4.44
C THR A 215 14.39 -11.16 -3.17
N SER A 216 14.77 -10.53 -2.05
CA SER A 216 15.03 -11.25 -0.80
C SER A 216 13.77 -11.93 -0.25
N LEU A 217 12.64 -11.23 -0.21
CA LEU A 217 11.34 -11.74 0.21
C LEU A 217 10.27 -11.34 -0.80
N VAL A 218 9.43 -12.27 -1.22
CA VAL A 218 8.21 -12.00 -1.98
C VAL A 218 7.02 -12.41 -1.14
N ILE A 219 6.18 -11.43 -0.81
CA ILE A 219 4.97 -11.62 0.00
C ILE A 219 3.78 -11.64 -0.95
N VAL A 220 3.03 -12.76 -0.97
CA VAL A 220 1.84 -12.88 -1.80
C VAL A 220 0.59 -12.75 -0.95
N LYS A 221 -0.13 -11.67 -1.12
CA LYS A 221 -1.42 -11.39 -0.45
C LYS A 221 -2.52 -12.21 -1.11
N GLY A 222 -3.23 -13.02 -0.34
CA GLY A 222 -4.31 -13.91 -0.82
C GLY A 222 -5.70 -13.49 -0.33
N GLY A 223 -5.85 -12.28 0.23
CA GLY A 223 -7.11 -11.79 0.79
C GLY A 223 -7.61 -12.69 1.93
N PRO A 224 -8.87 -13.16 1.90
CA PRO A 224 -9.43 -13.99 2.97
C PRO A 224 -8.68 -15.30 3.21
N GLU A 225 -7.95 -15.80 2.22
CA GLU A 225 -7.16 -17.04 2.32
C GLU A 225 -5.82 -16.82 3.06
N GLY A 226 -5.49 -15.59 3.42
CA GLY A 226 -4.27 -15.22 4.11
C GLY A 226 -3.14 -14.80 3.19
N ALA A 227 -1.90 -15.13 3.52
CA ALA A 227 -0.74 -14.71 2.76
C ALA A 227 0.39 -15.74 2.80
N SER A 228 1.29 -15.64 1.82
CA SER A 228 2.43 -16.54 1.67
C SER A 228 3.72 -15.76 1.48
N ILE A 229 4.84 -16.31 1.95
CA ILE A 229 6.19 -15.83 1.66
C ILE A 229 6.89 -16.82 0.73
N ALA A 230 7.49 -16.32 -0.34
CA ALA A 230 8.48 -17.05 -1.12
C ALA A 230 9.87 -16.47 -0.86
N GLN A 231 10.81 -17.30 -0.43
CA GLN A 231 12.19 -16.92 -0.13
C GLN A 231 13.16 -18.03 -0.54
N GLY A 232 14.08 -17.78 -1.48
CA GLY A 232 15.15 -18.72 -1.83
C GLY A 232 14.71 -20.10 -2.29
N GLY A 233 13.43 -20.31 -2.60
CA GLY A 233 12.81 -21.59 -2.93
C GLY A 233 11.94 -22.17 -1.81
N ASP A 234 12.02 -21.65 -0.61
CA ASP A 234 11.20 -22.02 0.53
C ASP A 234 9.85 -21.28 0.52
N TRP A 235 8.85 -21.89 1.16
CA TRP A 235 7.52 -21.32 1.34
C TRP A 235 7.12 -21.27 2.81
N LEU A 236 6.46 -20.17 3.18
CA LEU A 236 5.78 -20.03 4.44
C LEU A 236 4.37 -19.51 4.18
N ASP A 237 3.36 -20.27 4.55
CA ASP A 237 1.95 -19.89 4.42
C ASP A 237 1.36 -19.54 5.79
N HIS A 238 0.51 -18.53 5.84
CA HIS A 238 -0.30 -18.18 7.00
C HIS A 238 -1.75 -17.97 6.56
N THR A 239 -2.68 -18.68 7.18
CA THR A 239 -4.11 -18.51 6.91
C THR A 239 -4.59 -17.13 7.36
N GLY A 240 -5.55 -16.57 6.64
CA GLY A 240 -6.17 -15.29 7.01
C GLY A 240 -6.97 -15.40 8.32
N PHE A 241 -7.39 -14.26 8.82
CA PHE A 241 -8.34 -14.18 9.92
C PHE A 241 -9.76 -14.07 9.36
N PRO A 242 -10.71 -14.91 9.79
CA PRO A 242 -12.09 -14.83 9.31
C PRO A 242 -12.76 -13.56 9.84
N VAL A 243 -13.23 -12.73 8.93
CA VAL A 243 -14.01 -11.52 9.21
C VAL A 243 -15.15 -11.41 8.20
N GLU A 244 -16.22 -10.71 8.56
CA GLU A 244 -17.22 -10.26 7.61
C GLU A 244 -16.68 -9.01 6.89
N ALA A 245 -16.37 -9.14 5.61
CA ALA A 245 -15.81 -8.05 4.83
C ALA A 245 -16.91 -7.01 4.51
N VAL A 246 -16.64 -5.75 4.81
CA VAL A 246 -17.51 -4.60 4.53
C VAL A 246 -16.95 -3.79 3.35
N ASP A 247 -15.64 -3.49 3.37
CA ASP A 247 -14.97 -2.73 2.32
C ASP A 247 -13.50 -3.18 2.23
N PRO A 248 -13.06 -3.82 1.12
CA PRO A 248 -11.68 -4.26 0.95
C PRO A 248 -10.70 -3.12 0.62
N THR A 249 -11.17 -1.87 0.50
CA THR A 249 -10.31 -0.72 0.20
C THR A 249 -9.23 -0.57 1.28
N GLY A 250 -7.97 -0.42 0.86
CA GLY A 250 -6.84 -0.25 1.77
C GLY A 250 -6.42 -1.48 2.58
N ALA A 251 -7.13 -2.63 2.47
CA ALA A 251 -6.76 -3.85 3.19
C ALA A 251 -5.36 -4.37 2.80
N GLY A 252 -4.95 -4.20 1.53
CA GLY A 252 -3.61 -4.51 1.06
C GLY A 252 -2.56 -3.60 1.70
N ASP A 253 -2.83 -2.31 1.76
CA ASP A 253 -1.92 -1.31 2.34
C ASP A 253 -1.79 -1.48 3.86
N ALA A 254 -2.89 -1.85 4.52
CA ALA A 254 -2.90 -2.22 5.94
C ALA A 254 -2.13 -3.51 6.21
N PHE A 255 -2.24 -4.51 5.31
CA PHE A 255 -1.42 -5.72 5.37
C PHE A 255 0.07 -5.36 5.29
N ASP A 256 0.47 -4.54 4.32
CA ASP A 256 1.87 -4.12 4.14
C ASP A 256 2.38 -3.40 5.40
N ALA A 257 1.57 -2.52 5.97
CA ALA A 257 1.90 -1.83 7.22
C ALA A 257 2.08 -2.80 8.41
N GLY A 258 1.17 -3.74 8.61
CA GLY A 258 1.27 -4.74 9.67
C GLY A 258 2.49 -5.65 9.51
N PHE A 259 2.76 -6.09 8.28
CA PHE A 259 3.95 -6.88 7.97
C PHE A 259 5.23 -6.09 8.26
N LEU A 260 5.34 -4.86 7.75
CA LEU A 260 6.51 -4.00 7.96
C LEU A 260 6.73 -3.65 9.43
N PHE A 261 5.66 -3.40 10.19
CA PHE A 261 5.75 -3.17 11.63
C PHE A 261 6.47 -4.33 12.35
N ALA A 262 6.03 -5.56 12.09
CA ALA A 262 6.63 -6.75 12.70
C ALA A 262 8.05 -7.04 12.14
N TYR A 263 8.24 -6.86 10.84
CA TYR A 263 9.53 -7.05 10.15
C TYR A 263 10.61 -6.11 10.67
N LEU A 264 10.30 -4.82 10.81
CA LEU A 264 11.23 -3.82 11.33
C LEU A 264 11.52 -3.98 12.83
N ALA A 265 10.65 -4.67 13.56
CA ALA A 265 10.88 -5.09 14.93
C ALA A 265 11.74 -6.38 15.03
N GLY A 266 12.16 -6.97 13.90
CA GLY A 266 12.96 -8.20 13.86
C GLY A 266 12.18 -9.45 14.27
N ARG A 267 10.84 -9.46 14.15
CA ARG A 267 10.02 -10.63 14.49
C ARG A 267 10.19 -11.74 13.45
N PRO A 268 9.95 -13.01 13.83
CA PRO A 268 9.92 -14.12 12.87
C PRO A 268 8.95 -13.88 11.72
N LEU A 269 9.26 -14.35 10.52
CA LEU A 269 8.45 -14.12 9.31
C LEU A 269 7.00 -14.63 9.46
N ALA A 270 6.78 -15.71 10.22
CA ALA A 270 5.44 -16.19 10.53
C ALA A 270 4.62 -15.15 11.31
N GLU A 271 5.25 -14.45 12.26
CA GLU A 271 4.60 -13.37 12.99
C GLU A 271 4.37 -12.16 12.08
N CYS A 272 5.31 -11.84 11.17
CA CYS A 272 5.12 -10.77 10.19
C CYS A 272 3.89 -11.02 9.32
N LEU A 273 3.67 -12.27 8.85
CA LEU A 273 2.46 -12.64 8.12
C LEU A 273 1.20 -12.53 9.00
N ALA A 274 1.26 -12.95 10.26
CA ALA A 274 0.14 -12.82 11.18
C ALA A 274 -0.28 -11.36 11.38
N TRP A 275 0.69 -10.45 11.58
CA TRP A 275 0.43 -9.01 11.71
C TRP A 275 -0.15 -8.42 10.43
N GLY A 276 0.42 -8.75 9.26
CA GLY A 276 -0.12 -8.31 7.97
C GLY A 276 -1.55 -8.77 7.76
N ASN A 277 -1.83 -10.07 7.95
CA ASN A 277 -3.17 -10.63 7.82
C ASN A 277 -4.17 -10.01 8.80
N ALA A 278 -3.76 -9.75 10.05
CA ALA A 278 -4.62 -9.13 11.05
C ALA A 278 -5.00 -7.69 10.68
N CYS A 279 -4.02 -6.87 10.28
CA CYS A 279 -4.27 -5.51 9.85
C CYS A 279 -5.17 -5.46 8.61
N GLY A 280 -4.89 -6.32 7.61
CA GLY A 280 -5.74 -6.44 6.42
C GLY A 280 -7.16 -6.87 6.73
N ALA A 281 -7.36 -7.86 7.62
CA ALA A 281 -8.67 -8.33 8.03
C ALA A 281 -9.47 -7.27 8.80
N LEU A 282 -8.85 -6.59 9.77
CA LEU A 282 -9.48 -5.50 10.52
C LEU A 282 -9.91 -4.37 9.58
N THR A 283 -9.08 -4.02 8.60
CA THR A 283 -9.40 -2.98 7.62
C THR A 283 -10.54 -3.40 6.71
N ALA A 284 -10.54 -4.64 6.21
CA ALA A 284 -11.62 -5.13 5.36
C ALA A 284 -12.99 -5.20 6.07
N ALA A 285 -13.01 -5.31 7.40
CA ALA A 285 -14.23 -5.33 8.21
C ALA A 285 -14.85 -3.95 8.46
N GLN A 286 -14.23 -2.87 7.97
CA GLN A 286 -14.70 -1.48 8.15
C GLN A 286 -14.61 -0.68 6.85
N PRO A 287 -15.44 0.35 6.65
CA PRO A 287 -15.35 1.19 5.45
C PRO A 287 -14.15 2.17 5.52
N GLY A 288 -13.53 2.46 4.37
CA GLY A 288 -12.65 3.62 4.20
C GLY A 288 -11.15 3.38 4.26
N GLY A 289 -10.65 2.15 4.30
CA GLY A 289 -9.23 1.81 4.06
C GLY A 289 -8.20 2.24 5.12
N SER A 290 -8.56 3.08 6.07
CA SER A 290 -7.70 3.50 7.20
C SER A 290 -8.52 3.82 8.44
N GLY A 291 -7.93 3.65 9.63
CA GLY A 291 -8.62 3.91 10.89
C GLY A 291 -9.35 2.71 11.48
N ALA A 292 -9.15 1.52 10.92
CA ALA A 292 -9.72 0.27 11.41
C ALA A 292 -9.10 -0.18 12.76
N PHE A 293 -7.94 0.32 13.08
CA PHE A 293 -7.25 0.17 14.36
C PHE A 293 -6.47 1.45 14.68
N THR A 294 -6.25 1.69 15.96
CA THR A 294 -5.59 2.91 16.45
C THR A 294 -4.28 2.62 17.19
N SER A 295 -3.98 1.35 17.42
CA SER A 295 -2.77 0.94 18.13
C SER A 295 -2.33 -0.49 17.78
N SER A 296 -1.03 -0.76 17.94
CA SER A 296 -0.49 -2.11 17.86
C SER A 296 -1.09 -3.06 18.92
N THR A 297 -1.52 -2.53 20.07
CA THR A 297 -2.16 -3.34 21.13
C THR A 297 -3.50 -3.94 20.67
N GLU A 298 -4.29 -3.17 19.90
CA GLU A 298 -5.56 -3.68 19.33
C GLU A 298 -5.31 -4.82 18.35
N VAL A 299 -4.33 -4.65 17.45
CA VAL A 299 -3.96 -5.68 16.48
C VAL A 299 -3.40 -6.92 17.18
N GLU A 300 -2.55 -6.74 18.20
CA GLU A 300 -2.03 -7.86 18.98
C GLU A 300 -3.13 -8.63 19.71
N ALA A 301 -4.12 -7.93 20.26
CA ALA A 301 -5.27 -8.56 20.89
C ALA A 301 -6.13 -9.35 19.89
N PHE A 302 -6.21 -8.89 18.64
CA PHE A 302 -6.92 -9.60 17.57
C PHE A 302 -6.17 -10.87 17.10
N ILE A 303 -4.82 -10.81 17.02
CA ILE A 303 -3.96 -11.94 16.64
C ILE A 303 -4.01 -13.06 17.71
N ARG A 304 -4.03 -12.68 18.99
CA ARG A 304 -4.05 -13.68 20.08
C ARG A 304 -5.31 -14.53 19.96
N PRO A 305 -5.18 -15.89 19.99
CA PRO A 305 -6.37 -16.73 20.06
C PRO A 305 -7.23 -16.27 21.25
N LYS A 306 -8.52 -16.08 21.04
CA LYS A 306 -9.45 -15.86 22.16
C LYS A 306 -9.30 -17.08 23.07
N ALA A 307 -8.64 -16.89 24.21
CA ALA A 307 -8.45 -17.94 25.19
C ALA A 307 -9.82 -18.49 25.56
N GLY A 308 -10.11 -19.70 25.11
CA GLY A 308 -11.10 -20.63 25.62
C GLY A 308 -12.51 -20.09 25.79
N CYS A 309 -13.37 -20.33 24.80
CA CYS A 309 -14.70 -20.82 25.11
C CYS A 309 -14.67 -22.35 24.87
N GLY A 310 -14.03 -23.05 25.78
CA GLY A 310 -14.18 -24.49 25.90
C GLY A 310 -15.60 -24.79 26.40
N ARG A 311 -16.40 -25.44 25.52
CA ARG A 311 -17.46 -26.36 25.95
C ARG A 311 -17.46 -27.57 25.04
#